data_2a9814431d35938b1fa37de36f9ce018
#
_entry.id   2a9814431d35938b1fa37de36f9ce018
#
_cell.length_a   1.000
_cell.length_b   1.000
_cell.length_c   1.000
_cell.angle_alpha   90.00
_cell.angle_beta   90.00
_cell.angle_gamma   90.00
#
_symmetry.space_group_name_H-M   'P 1'
#
loop_
_entity.id
_entity.type
_entity.pdbx_description
1 polymer ?
#
loop_
_entity_poly.entity_id
_entity_poly.type
_entity_poly.pdbx_seq_one_letter_code
_entity_poly.pdbx_strand_id
1 'polypeptide(L)'
;MSCCPANVKLLSPFSAPKLILECSLDLLFLMDSSAGVTLEGFLRYKAFLKRFLQAVMGQDSPMNVGVAQYDNDVRIPIEVGQHKDAFSLMKSIDALHFSGGRTLTGRALQYIAQHGFRSTPVFADVQDDLPRVVVLLTDSESQDPVAEAAEYVRDRDLFLIGVGSSFMRAELTKVTGNPKQTIVYSDPQDLFNRIPELQRRICSVDNPEGKTVIWALQDEFVKP
;
A
#
# COMPACT_ATOMS: atom_id res chain seq x y z
N MET A 1 -54.68 36.69 5.67
CA MET A 1 -53.68 36.52 4.58
C MET A 1 -52.37 36.19 5.22
N SER A 2 -52.04 34.91 5.22
CA SER A 2 -50.89 34.38 5.92
C SER A 2 -49.92 33.79 4.88
N CYS A 3 -48.75 34.41 4.71
CA CYS A 3 -47.70 33.90 3.82
C CYS A 3 -46.80 32.95 4.60
N CYS A 4 -46.76 31.70 4.17
CA CYS A 4 -45.78 30.72 4.62
C CYS A 4 -44.40 30.99 4.00
N PRO A 5 -43.31 30.92 4.76
CA PRO A 5 -42.00 30.91 4.16
C PRO A 5 -41.63 29.50 3.67
N ALA A 6 -41.22 29.43 2.42
CA ALA A 6 -40.72 28.21 1.80
C ALA A 6 -39.43 27.69 2.53
N ASN A 7 -39.50 26.46 3.03
CA ASN A 7 -38.35 25.72 3.51
C ASN A 7 -37.43 25.40 2.34
N VAL A 8 -36.35 26.15 2.18
CA VAL A 8 -35.24 25.78 1.34
C VAL A 8 -34.44 24.72 2.10
N LYS A 9 -34.60 23.44 1.77
CA LYS A 9 -33.66 22.39 2.15
C LYS A 9 -32.35 22.66 1.44
N LEU A 10 -31.38 23.10 2.19
CA LEU A 10 -29.98 23.07 1.75
C LEU A 10 -29.58 21.61 1.45
N LEU A 11 -29.49 21.31 0.18
CA LEU A 11 -28.87 20.06 -0.28
C LEU A 11 -27.40 20.08 0.17
N SER A 12 -27.01 19.10 0.96
CA SER A 12 -25.62 18.87 1.36
C SER A 12 -24.74 18.71 0.11
N PRO A 13 -23.48 19.20 0.15
CA PRO A 13 -22.60 19.07 -1.00
C PRO A 13 -22.39 17.59 -1.31
N PHE A 14 -22.58 17.25 -2.58
CA PHE A 14 -22.29 15.93 -3.14
C PHE A 14 -20.94 15.44 -2.65
N SER A 15 -20.95 14.45 -1.78
CA SER A 15 -19.78 13.64 -1.52
C SER A 15 -19.52 12.83 -2.80
N ALA A 16 -18.40 13.09 -3.47
CA ALA A 16 -18.00 12.29 -4.61
C ALA A 16 -18.04 10.80 -4.23
N PRO A 17 -18.53 9.92 -5.10
CA PRO A 17 -18.59 8.50 -4.80
C PRO A 17 -17.18 8.00 -4.46
N LYS A 18 -16.97 7.52 -3.24
CA LYS A 18 -15.73 6.89 -2.81
C LYS A 18 -15.65 5.56 -3.55
N LEU A 19 -14.78 5.47 -4.55
CA LEU A 19 -14.52 4.22 -5.26
C LEU A 19 -13.76 3.31 -4.28
N ILE A 20 -14.47 2.47 -3.56
CA ILE A 20 -13.87 1.43 -2.72
C ILE A 20 -13.56 0.27 -3.66
N LEU A 21 -12.29 0.09 -4.03
CA LEU A 21 -11.85 -1.14 -4.65
C LEU A 21 -11.71 -2.17 -3.53
N GLU A 22 -12.63 -3.11 -3.50
CA GLU A 22 -12.55 -4.27 -2.61
C GLU A 22 -11.63 -5.30 -3.28
N CYS A 23 -10.42 -5.44 -2.78
CA CYS A 23 -9.52 -6.51 -3.17
C CYS A 23 -9.06 -7.26 -1.91
N SER A 24 -9.11 -8.59 -1.98
CA SER A 24 -8.72 -9.48 -0.90
C SER A 24 -7.26 -9.89 -1.11
N LEU A 25 -6.37 -9.40 -0.25
CA LEU A 25 -4.94 -9.71 -0.36
C LEU A 25 -4.18 -9.44 0.95
N ASP A 26 -2.99 -10.01 1.03
CA ASP A 26 -2.01 -9.75 2.07
C ASP A 26 -1.01 -8.69 1.56
N LEU A 27 -0.97 -7.52 2.20
CA LEU A 27 -0.16 -6.38 1.81
C LEU A 27 0.92 -6.09 2.86
N LEU A 28 2.18 -6.10 2.45
CA LEU A 28 3.30 -5.69 3.28
C LEU A 28 3.96 -4.44 2.70
N PHE A 29 3.95 -3.34 3.44
CA PHE A 29 4.78 -2.19 3.14
C PHE A 29 6.19 -2.40 3.67
N LEU A 30 7.18 -2.38 2.77
CA LEU A 30 8.61 -2.40 3.11
C LEU A 30 9.13 -0.97 3.04
N MET A 31 9.29 -0.33 4.19
CA MET A 31 9.61 1.09 4.30
C MET A 31 11.08 1.30 4.61
N ASP A 32 11.75 2.03 3.75
CA ASP A 32 13.13 2.47 3.96
C ASP A 32 13.20 3.47 5.12
N SER A 33 14.07 3.18 6.07
CA SER A 33 14.36 4.01 7.25
C SER A 33 15.86 4.35 7.34
N SER A 34 16.59 4.21 6.23
CA SER A 34 18.01 4.51 6.13
C SER A 34 18.28 6.02 6.15
N ALA A 35 19.53 6.38 6.39
CA ALA A 35 19.98 7.77 6.35
C ALA A 35 19.74 8.43 4.98
N GLY A 36 19.72 7.66 3.88
CA GLY A 36 19.49 8.16 2.53
C GLY A 36 18.09 8.71 2.30
N VAL A 37 17.08 8.19 3.01
CA VAL A 37 15.69 8.71 2.95
C VAL A 37 15.53 9.98 3.78
N THR A 38 16.35 10.19 4.80
CA THR A 38 16.24 11.24 5.81
C THR A 38 15.04 11.11 6.75
N LEU A 39 15.08 11.77 7.90
CA LEU A 39 13.93 11.81 8.82
C LEU A 39 12.67 12.43 8.16
N GLU A 40 12.84 13.46 7.36
CA GLU A 40 11.71 14.12 6.68
C GLU A 40 11.03 13.17 5.68
N GLY A 41 11.81 12.47 4.86
CA GLY A 41 11.28 11.46 3.93
C GLY A 41 10.58 10.32 4.66
N PHE A 42 11.15 9.83 5.75
CA PHE A 42 10.53 8.81 6.59
C PHE A 42 9.18 9.25 7.18
N LEU A 43 9.10 10.47 7.69
CA LEU A 43 7.84 11.04 8.18
C LEU A 43 6.81 11.20 7.06
N ARG A 44 7.26 11.53 5.86
CA ARG A 44 6.42 11.60 4.65
C ARG A 44 5.86 10.21 4.28
N TYR A 45 6.66 9.17 4.36
CA TYR A 45 6.18 7.79 4.16
C TYR A 45 5.13 7.38 5.20
N LYS A 46 5.34 7.70 6.48
CA LYS A 46 4.32 7.46 7.51
C LYS A 46 3.00 8.18 7.18
N ALA A 47 3.07 9.43 6.78
CA ALA A 47 1.88 10.21 6.39
C ALA A 47 1.20 9.62 5.13
N PHE A 48 1.99 9.18 4.14
CA PHE A 48 1.51 8.51 2.94
C PHE A 48 0.78 7.21 3.28
N LEU A 49 1.37 6.34 4.11
CA LEU A 49 0.74 5.10 4.54
C LEU A 49 -0.60 5.37 5.23
N LYS A 50 -0.66 6.31 6.17
CA LYS A 50 -1.91 6.65 6.85
C LYS A 50 -2.99 7.13 5.88
N ARG A 51 -2.62 8.00 4.93
CA ARG A 51 -3.55 8.50 3.92
C ARG A 51 -4.01 7.40 2.96
N PHE A 52 -3.10 6.48 2.58
CA PHE A 52 -3.45 5.30 1.80
C PHE A 52 -4.47 4.43 2.53
N LEU A 53 -4.23 4.08 3.80
CA LEU A 53 -5.13 3.27 4.60
C LEU A 53 -6.51 3.90 4.77
N GLN A 54 -6.58 5.21 4.99
CA GLN A 54 -7.86 5.95 5.02
C GLN A 54 -8.64 5.87 3.70
N ALA A 55 -7.92 5.75 2.58
CA ALA A 55 -8.54 5.66 1.27
C ALA A 55 -9.06 4.24 0.95
N VAL A 56 -8.36 3.19 1.44
CA VAL A 56 -8.62 1.80 1.03
C VAL A 56 -9.29 0.94 2.10
N MET A 57 -9.04 1.19 3.38
CA MET A 57 -9.62 0.38 4.46
C MET A 57 -10.97 0.94 4.90
N GLY A 58 -12.04 0.17 4.65
CA GLY A 58 -13.36 0.35 5.26
C GLY A 58 -13.48 -0.41 6.58
N GLN A 59 -14.68 -0.50 7.15
CA GLN A 59 -14.93 -1.25 8.39
C GLN A 59 -14.70 -2.76 8.23
N ASP A 60 -14.97 -3.32 7.06
CA ASP A 60 -14.84 -4.75 6.74
C ASP A 60 -13.90 -4.98 5.55
N SER A 61 -12.79 -4.25 5.52
CA SER A 61 -11.82 -4.42 4.43
C SER A 61 -11.24 -5.83 4.43
N PRO A 62 -11.29 -6.57 3.31
CA PRO A 62 -10.72 -7.90 3.21
C PRO A 62 -9.19 -7.89 3.07
N MET A 63 -8.57 -6.71 3.11
CA MET A 63 -7.13 -6.53 2.98
C MET A 63 -6.44 -6.65 4.35
N ASN A 64 -5.48 -7.56 4.45
CA ASN A 64 -4.59 -7.64 5.61
C ASN A 64 -3.34 -6.79 5.35
N VAL A 65 -3.02 -5.88 6.25
CA VAL A 65 -1.88 -4.97 6.07
C VAL A 65 -0.84 -5.15 7.16
N GLY A 66 0.43 -5.17 6.76
CA GLY A 66 1.59 -5.14 7.64
C GLY A 66 2.60 -4.08 7.21
N VAL A 67 3.55 -3.78 8.08
CA VAL A 67 4.66 -2.84 7.80
C VAL A 67 5.97 -3.45 8.28
N ALA A 68 6.91 -3.56 7.35
CA ALA A 68 8.31 -3.82 7.62
C ALA A 68 9.12 -2.53 7.45
N GLN A 69 10.17 -2.39 8.20
CA GLN A 69 11.08 -1.25 8.19
C GLN A 69 12.51 -1.76 8.07
N TYR A 70 13.33 -1.10 7.23
CA TYR A 70 14.71 -1.53 7.07
C TYR A 70 15.71 -0.37 7.03
N ASP A 71 16.94 -0.70 7.43
CA ASP A 71 18.17 0.05 7.31
C ASP A 71 19.33 -0.96 7.19
N ASN A 72 20.26 -1.00 8.17
CA ASN A 72 21.24 -2.09 8.34
C ASN A 72 20.55 -3.41 8.69
N ASP A 73 19.44 -3.33 9.40
CA ASP A 73 18.64 -4.45 9.88
C ASP A 73 17.19 -4.34 9.38
N VAL A 74 16.50 -5.47 9.41
CA VAL A 74 15.10 -5.54 8.98
C VAL A 74 14.22 -5.89 10.17
N ARG A 75 13.16 -5.13 10.33
CA ARG A 75 12.16 -5.30 11.41
C ARG A 75 10.77 -5.38 10.81
N ILE A 76 9.88 -6.15 11.44
CA ILE A 76 8.46 -6.21 11.09
C ILE A 76 7.67 -5.73 12.31
N PRO A 77 7.61 -4.41 12.56
CA PRO A 77 6.92 -3.85 13.71
C PRO A 77 5.41 -4.05 13.66
N ILE A 78 4.84 -4.31 12.48
CA ILE A 78 3.41 -4.59 12.29
C ILE A 78 3.30 -5.80 11.36
N GLU A 79 2.90 -6.94 11.91
CA GLU A 79 2.69 -8.16 11.12
C GLU A 79 1.45 -8.02 10.24
N VAL A 80 1.45 -8.71 9.08
CA VAL A 80 0.33 -8.72 8.16
C VAL A 80 -0.91 -9.31 8.87
N GLY A 81 -2.01 -8.55 8.87
CA GLY A 81 -3.25 -8.95 9.53
C GLY A 81 -3.30 -8.78 11.04
N GLN A 82 -2.26 -8.22 11.66
CA GLN A 82 -2.23 -7.92 13.11
C GLN A 82 -3.36 -6.97 13.54
N HIS A 83 -3.67 -5.99 12.71
CA HIS A 83 -4.76 -5.04 12.93
C HIS A 83 -5.87 -5.23 11.90
N LYS A 84 -7.11 -5.30 12.36
CA LYS A 84 -8.29 -5.47 11.50
C LYS A 84 -8.97 -4.14 11.14
N ASP A 85 -8.58 -3.06 11.77
CA ASP A 85 -9.13 -1.73 11.53
C ASP A 85 -8.04 -0.70 11.23
N ALA A 86 -8.39 0.29 10.43
CA ALA A 86 -7.47 1.35 10.02
C ALA A 86 -6.97 2.20 11.18
N PHE A 87 -7.77 2.41 12.21
CA PHE A 87 -7.41 3.29 13.34
C PHE A 87 -6.27 2.67 14.16
N SER A 88 -6.41 1.39 14.57
CA SER A 88 -5.38 0.66 15.31
C SER A 88 -4.08 0.56 14.51
N LEU A 89 -4.19 0.30 13.20
CA LEU A 89 -3.05 0.24 12.29
C LEU A 89 -2.33 1.60 12.18
N MET A 90 -3.06 2.69 11.98
CA MET A 90 -2.50 4.05 11.93
C MET A 90 -1.79 4.43 13.23
N LYS A 91 -2.34 4.05 14.39
CA LYS A 91 -1.70 4.27 15.69
C LYS A 91 -0.37 3.52 15.80
N SER A 92 -0.28 2.29 15.31
CA SER A 92 0.96 1.52 15.27
C SER A 92 1.98 2.14 14.29
N ILE A 93 1.52 2.68 13.15
CA ILE A 93 2.38 3.43 12.22
C ILE A 93 2.93 4.70 12.88
N ASP A 94 2.14 5.40 13.70
CA ASP A 94 2.61 6.58 14.43
C ASP A 94 3.73 6.25 15.43
N ALA A 95 3.77 5.03 15.95
CA ALA A 95 4.83 4.55 16.84
C ALA A 95 6.13 4.15 16.14
N LEU A 96 6.17 4.10 14.80
CA LEU A 96 7.40 3.80 14.06
C LEU A 96 8.42 4.93 14.20
N HIS A 97 9.67 4.56 14.44
CA HIS A 97 10.78 5.51 14.60
C HIS A 97 11.76 5.41 13.44
N PHE A 98 12.27 6.56 13.03
CA PHE A 98 13.38 6.64 12.08
C PHE A 98 14.65 6.08 12.71
N SER A 99 15.36 5.22 11.98
CA SER A 99 16.57 4.58 12.49
C SER A 99 17.86 5.17 11.93
N GLY A 100 17.86 5.62 10.69
CA GLY A 100 19.10 5.98 9.98
C GLY A 100 19.87 4.71 9.56
N GLY A 101 21.15 4.84 9.26
CA GLY A 101 21.97 3.70 8.85
C GLY A 101 22.06 3.55 7.33
N ARG A 102 22.48 2.36 6.87
CA ARG A 102 22.72 2.08 5.45
C ARG A 102 21.45 1.66 4.75
N THR A 103 21.39 1.87 3.44
CA THR A 103 20.31 1.37 2.59
C THR A 103 20.65 -0.03 2.09
N LEU A 104 20.15 -1.08 2.74
CA LEU A 104 20.40 -2.48 2.38
C LEU A 104 19.11 -3.14 1.86
N THR A 105 18.64 -2.67 0.71
CA THR A 105 17.36 -3.10 0.12
C THR A 105 17.37 -4.56 -0.30
N GLY A 106 18.50 -5.07 -0.84
CA GLY A 106 18.64 -6.48 -1.21
C GLY A 106 18.48 -7.40 0.00
N ARG A 107 19.14 -7.07 1.11
CA ARG A 107 19.00 -7.81 2.38
C ARG A 107 17.56 -7.75 2.90
N ALA A 108 16.93 -6.58 2.79
CA ALA A 108 15.54 -6.41 3.23
C ALA A 108 14.58 -7.28 2.41
N LEU A 109 14.74 -7.32 1.09
CA LEU A 109 13.96 -8.16 0.21
C LEU A 109 14.10 -9.65 0.55
N GLN A 110 15.33 -10.15 0.75
CA GLN A 110 15.55 -11.53 1.16
C GLN A 110 14.89 -11.86 2.51
N TYR A 111 15.00 -10.95 3.47
CA TYR A 111 14.41 -11.13 4.79
C TYR A 111 12.88 -11.22 4.73
N ILE A 112 12.22 -10.31 4.02
CA ILE A 112 10.74 -10.32 3.91
C ILE A 112 10.21 -11.51 3.13
N ALA A 113 10.98 -12.04 2.16
CA ALA A 113 10.61 -13.26 1.44
C ALA A 113 10.50 -14.48 2.36
N GLN A 114 11.25 -14.49 3.47
CA GLN A 114 11.26 -15.58 4.44
C GLN A 114 10.36 -15.33 5.67
N HIS A 115 10.16 -14.07 6.02
CA HIS A 115 9.57 -13.70 7.31
C HIS A 115 8.36 -12.78 7.20
N GLY A 116 8.18 -12.10 6.06
CA GLY A 116 7.20 -11.02 5.90
C GLY A 116 5.74 -11.45 6.06
N PHE A 117 5.44 -12.72 5.75
CA PHE A 117 4.09 -13.26 5.73
C PHE A 117 3.92 -14.49 6.64
N ARG A 118 4.75 -14.63 7.68
CA ARG A 118 4.68 -15.77 8.60
C ARG A 118 3.37 -15.84 9.41
N SER A 119 2.77 -14.70 9.66
CA SER A 119 1.49 -14.60 10.38
C SER A 119 0.27 -14.89 9.50
N THR A 120 0.45 -14.96 8.18
CA THR A 120 -0.66 -15.27 7.27
C THR A 120 -0.89 -16.77 7.20
N PRO A 121 -2.16 -17.24 7.31
CA PRO A 121 -2.46 -18.66 7.18
C PRO A 121 -2.03 -19.20 5.81
N VAL A 122 -1.44 -20.38 5.78
CA VAL A 122 -1.30 -21.18 4.56
C VAL A 122 -2.47 -22.15 4.56
N PHE A 123 -3.40 -21.97 3.65
CA PHE A 123 -4.53 -22.88 3.51
C PHE A 123 -4.10 -24.12 2.73
N ALA A 124 -4.71 -25.26 3.06
CA ALA A 124 -4.45 -26.54 2.39
C ALA A 124 -4.93 -26.53 0.93
N ASP A 125 -5.85 -25.64 0.58
CA ASP A 125 -6.35 -25.43 -0.78
C ASP A 125 -5.73 -24.14 -1.33
N VAL A 126 -4.95 -24.26 -2.41
CA VAL A 126 -4.25 -23.14 -3.07
C VAL A 126 -5.22 -22.06 -3.57
N GLN A 127 -6.51 -22.41 -3.73
CA GLN A 127 -7.55 -21.47 -4.17
C GLN A 127 -7.98 -20.47 -3.09
N ASP A 128 -7.66 -20.76 -1.82
CA ASP A 128 -8.00 -19.89 -0.68
C ASP A 128 -6.83 -19.03 -0.22
N ASP A 129 -5.63 -19.19 -0.81
CA ASP A 129 -4.46 -18.36 -0.51
C ASP A 129 -4.64 -16.97 -1.11
N LEU A 130 -4.58 -15.96 -0.24
CA LEU A 130 -4.65 -14.56 -0.69
C LEU A 130 -3.36 -14.17 -1.44
N PRO A 131 -3.47 -13.40 -2.54
CA PRO A 131 -2.30 -12.82 -3.19
C PRO A 131 -1.45 -12.02 -2.21
N ARG A 132 -0.13 -12.16 -2.29
CA ARG A 132 0.83 -11.48 -1.42
C ARG A 132 1.54 -10.37 -2.17
N VAL A 133 1.35 -9.14 -1.70
CA VAL A 133 1.90 -7.94 -2.34
C VAL A 133 2.88 -7.24 -1.39
N VAL A 134 4.05 -6.93 -1.89
CA VAL A 134 5.04 -6.10 -1.20
C VAL A 134 5.15 -4.76 -1.90
N VAL A 135 4.96 -3.68 -1.16
CA VAL A 135 5.18 -2.31 -1.63
C VAL A 135 6.45 -1.76 -1.01
N LEU A 136 7.50 -1.64 -1.81
CA LEU A 136 8.75 -1.01 -1.40
C LEU A 136 8.63 0.52 -1.50
N LEU A 137 8.89 1.22 -0.39
CA LEU A 137 8.96 2.68 -0.33
C LEU A 137 10.41 3.11 -0.07
N THR A 138 11.08 3.69 -1.07
CA THR A 138 12.45 4.20 -0.94
C THR A 138 12.76 5.34 -1.90
N ASP A 139 13.57 6.29 -1.43
CA ASP A 139 14.16 7.38 -2.22
C ASP A 139 15.69 7.32 -2.22
N SER A 140 16.26 6.19 -1.79
CA SER A 140 17.71 5.99 -1.69
C SER A 140 18.15 4.73 -2.41
N GLU A 141 19.18 4.85 -3.26
CA GLU A 141 19.77 3.69 -3.93
C GLU A 141 20.36 2.70 -2.90
N SER A 142 20.18 1.43 -3.20
CA SER A 142 20.70 0.35 -2.37
C SER A 142 22.22 0.28 -2.41
N GLN A 143 22.80 0.00 -1.25
CA GLN A 143 24.24 -0.23 -1.09
C GLN A 143 24.61 -1.72 -1.19
N ASP A 144 23.61 -2.58 -1.42
CA ASP A 144 23.78 -4.00 -1.68
C ASP A 144 23.08 -4.43 -2.97
N PRO A 145 23.40 -5.62 -3.53
CA PRO A 145 22.78 -6.11 -4.75
C PRO A 145 21.27 -6.36 -4.60
N VAL A 146 20.45 -5.69 -5.42
CA VAL A 146 18.99 -5.84 -5.37
C VAL A 146 18.42 -6.86 -6.37
N ALA A 147 19.12 -7.12 -7.49
CA ALA A 147 18.56 -7.89 -8.60
C ALA A 147 18.26 -9.35 -8.20
N GLU A 148 19.25 -10.05 -7.67
CA GLU A 148 19.11 -11.46 -7.21
C GLU A 148 18.12 -11.59 -6.06
N ALA A 149 18.16 -10.62 -5.11
CA ALA A 149 17.23 -10.59 -4.00
C ALA A 149 15.77 -10.40 -4.46
N ALA A 150 15.57 -9.55 -5.44
CA ALA A 150 14.24 -9.30 -6.00
C ALA A 150 13.71 -10.50 -6.81
N GLU A 151 14.58 -11.18 -7.58
CA GLU A 151 14.23 -12.44 -8.25
C GLU A 151 13.83 -13.51 -7.23
N TYR A 152 14.61 -13.68 -6.17
CA TYR A 152 14.30 -14.59 -5.06
C TYR A 152 12.93 -14.33 -4.42
N VAL A 153 12.50 -13.06 -4.33
CA VAL A 153 11.17 -12.67 -3.82
C VAL A 153 10.08 -13.07 -4.81
N ARG A 154 10.27 -12.75 -6.11
CA ARG A 154 9.29 -13.07 -7.15
C ARG A 154 9.10 -14.58 -7.35
N ASP A 155 10.17 -15.36 -7.22
CA ASP A 155 10.13 -16.83 -7.29
C ASP A 155 9.33 -17.48 -6.14
N ARG A 156 8.90 -16.69 -5.17
CA ARG A 156 8.04 -17.09 -4.04
C ARG A 156 6.62 -16.56 -4.15
N ASP A 157 6.19 -16.22 -5.36
CA ASP A 157 4.87 -15.69 -5.64
C ASP A 157 4.54 -14.40 -4.85
N LEU A 158 5.59 -13.63 -4.49
CA LEU A 158 5.43 -12.31 -3.90
C LEU A 158 5.45 -11.25 -5.00
N PHE A 159 4.36 -10.51 -5.10
CA PHE A 159 4.23 -9.45 -6.09
C PHE A 159 4.87 -8.15 -5.58
N LEU A 160 5.82 -7.61 -6.36
CA LEU A 160 6.57 -6.42 -5.97
C LEU A 160 6.07 -5.16 -6.67
N ILE A 161 5.76 -4.12 -5.91
CA ILE A 161 5.50 -2.75 -6.39
C ILE A 161 6.56 -1.84 -5.77
N GLY A 162 7.21 -1.02 -6.60
CA GLY A 162 8.19 -0.04 -6.14
C GLY A 162 7.61 1.38 -6.20
N VAL A 163 7.77 2.15 -5.11
CA VAL A 163 7.34 3.55 -5.02
C VAL A 163 8.52 4.40 -4.55
N GLY A 164 8.87 5.43 -5.29
CA GLY A 164 9.97 6.32 -4.95
C GLY A 164 10.06 7.54 -5.85
N SER A 165 11.08 8.37 -5.66
CA SER A 165 11.33 9.51 -6.55
C SER A 165 11.68 9.06 -7.97
N SER A 166 11.53 9.98 -8.93
CA SER A 166 11.84 9.70 -10.35
C SER A 166 13.30 9.27 -10.56
N PHE A 167 14.19 9.67 -9.68
CA PHE A 167 15.59 9.23 -9.65
C PHE A 167 15.72 7.72 -9.45
N MET A 168 14.86 7.12 -8.62
CA MET A 168 14.87 5.70 -8.28
C MET A 168 14.30 4.78 -9.36
N ARG A 169 13.77 5.31 -10.47
CA ARG A 169 13.07 4.53 -11.51
C ARG A 169 13.84 3.30 -11.98
N ALA A 170 15.13 3.44 -12.24
CA ALA A 170 15.96 2.35 -12.76
C ALA A 170 16.10 1.21 -11.75
N GLU A 171 16.40 1.52 -10.48
CA GLU A 171 16.54 0.52 -9.42
C GLU A 171 15.18 -0.11 -9.07
N LEU A 172 14.13 0.68 -8.89
CA LEU A 172 12.79 0.17 -8.63
C LEU A 172 12.30 -0.76 -9.76
N THR A 173 12.66 -0.46 -11.02
CA THR A 173 12.34 -1.36 -12.15
C THR A 173 13.11 -2.68 -12.07
N LYS A 174 14.36 -2.66 -11.62
CA LYS A 174 15.12 -3.91 -11.36
C LYS A 174 14.46 -4.73 -10.24
N VAL A 175 14.04 -4.07 -9.17
CA VAL A 175 13.37 -4.72 -8.03
C VAL A 175 12.04 -5.33 -8.46
N THR A 176 11.18 -4.58 -9.12
CA THR A 176 9.86 -5.08 -9.53
C THR A 176 9.90 -6.09 -10.68
N GLY A 177 10.97 -6.05 -11.49
CA GLY A 177 11.07 -6.83 -12.74
C GLY A 177 10.12 -6.35 -13.85
N ASN A 178 9.30 -5.31 -13.57
CA ASN A 178 8.31 -4.80 -14.49
C ASN A 178 8.14 -3.28 -14.35
N PRO A 179 8.43 -2.49 -15.39
CA PRO A 179 8.27 -1.03 -15.34
C PRO A 179 6.86 -0.56 -14.97
N LYS A 180 5.83 -1.37 -15.28
CA LYS A 180 4.43 -1.08 -14.92
C LYS A 180 4.19 -1.19 -13.41
N GLN A 181 5.07 -1.83 -12.65
CA GLN A 181 4.98 -1.96 -11.19
C GLN A 181 5.84 -0.91 -10.47
N THR A 182 6.43 0.02 -11.21
CA THR A 182 7.25 1.10 -10.69
C THR A 182 6.47 2.41 -10.72
N ILE A 183 6.16 2.95 -9.55
CA ILE A 183 5.46 4.23 -9.36
C ILE A 183 6.49 5.26 -8.93
N VAL A 184 6.62 6.34 -9.68
CA VAL A 184 7.55 7.40 -9.33
C VAL A 184 6.88 8.76 -9.26
N TYR A 185 7.45 9.63 -8.43
CA TYR A 185 7.06 11.04 -8.31
C TYR A 185 8.28 11.94 -8.50
N SER A 186 8.06 13.13 -9.02
CA SER A 186 9.12 14.12 -9.25
C SER A 186 9.27 15.10 -8.10
N ASP A 187 8.16 15.48 -7.48
CA ASP A 187 8.09 16.33 -6.30
C ASP A 187 7.61 15.49 -5.10
N PRO A 188 8.23 15.63 -3.93
CA PRO A 188 7.79 14.96 -2.70
C PRO A 188 6.30 15.13 -2.37
N GLN A 189 5.69 16.25 -2.74
CA GLN A 189 4.25 16.49 -2.57
C GLN A 189 3.39 15.59 -3.49
N ASP A 190 3.93 15.20 -4.66
CA ASP A 190 3.23 14.35 -5.62
C ASP A 190 3.10 12.90 -5.15
N LEU A 191 3.86 12.49 -4.13
CA LEU A 191 3.73 11.14 -3.56
C LEU A 191 2.28 10.83 -3.19
N PHE A 192 1.58 11.77 -2.57
CA PHE A 192 0.18 11.59 -2.14
C PHE A 192 -0.78 11.45 -3.33
N ASN A 193 -0.45 12.04 -4.47
CA ASN A 193 -1.23 11.93 -5.70
C ASN A 193 -1.10 10.54 -6.35
N ARG A 194 -0.14 9.72 -5.91
CA ARG A 194 0.07 8.35 -6.39
C ARG A 194 -0.80 7.32 -5.69
N ILE A 195 -1.54 7.68 -4.64
CA ILE A 195 -2.41 6.76 -3.91
C ILE A 195 -3.42 6.04 -4.82
N PRO A 196 -4.17 6.70 -5.72
CA PRO A 196 -5.10 6.00 -6.60
C PRO A 196 -4.41 5.06 -7.60
N GLU A 197 -3.20 5.41 -8.03
CA GLU A 197 -2.39 4.56 -8.91
C GLU A 197 -1.90 3.32 -8.18
N LEU A 198 -1.38 3.48 -6.95
CA LEU A 198 -0.95 2.38 -6.11
C LEU A 198 -2.10 1.42 -5.80
N GLN A 199 -3.26 1.95 -5.41
CA GLN A 199 -4.47 1.16 -5.14
C GLN A 199 -4.85 0.30 -6.34
N ARG A 200 -4.92 0.87 -7.54
CA ARG A 200 -5.24 0.11 -8.76
C ARG A 200 -4.24 -1.01 -9.04
N ARG A 201 -2.93 -0.75 -8.83
CA ARG A 201 -1.89 -1.76 -9.08
C ARG A 201 -1.92 -2.89 -8.06
N ILE A 202 -2.15 -2.59 -6.80
CA ILE A 202 -2.32 -3.59 -5.74
C ILE A 202 -3.50 -4.49 -6.09
N CYS A 203 -4.67 -3.92 -6.39
CA CYS A 203 -5.86 -4.69 -6.68
C CYS A 203 -5.85 -5.40 -8.06
N SER A 204 -4.95 -5.03 -8.97
CA SER A 204 -4.78 -5.75 -10.24
C SER A 204 -4.13 -7.12 -10.06
N VAL A 205 -3.54 -7.41 -8.91
CA VAL A 205 -2.95 -8.72 -8.60
C VAL A 205 -4.04 -9.75 -8.31
N ASP A 206 -5.10 -9.34 -7.63
CA ASP A 206 -6.26 -10.19 -7.31
C ASP A 206 -7.14 -10.48 -8.56
N ASN A 207 -7.01 -9.67 -9.61
CA ASN A 207 -7.82 -9.79 -10.81
C ASN A 207 -7.00 -9.65 -12.11
N PRO A 208 -6.19 -10.66 -12.49
CA PRO A 208 -5.35 -10.60 -13.68
C PRO A 208 -6.13 -10.47 -14.99
N GLU A 209 -7.42 -10.84 -15.03
CA GLU A 209 -8.29 -10.76 -16.21
C GLU A 209 -8.98 -9.39 -16.39
N GLY A 210 -8.72 -8.42 -15.50
CA GLY A 210 -9.24 -7.05 -15.63
C GLY A 210 -10.76 -6.92 -15.47
N LYS A 211 -11.41 -7.89 -14.86
CA LYS A 211 -12.82 -7.77 -14.48
C LYS A 211 -12.96 -6.80 -13.30
N THR A 212 -12.95 -5.51 -13.63
CA THR A 212 -13.36 -4.48 -12.68
C THR A 212 -14.82 -4.75 -12.32
N VAL A 213 -15.08 -5.31 -11.16
CA VAL A 213 -16.44 -5.39 -10.62
C VAL A 213 -16.82 -3.97 -10.23
N ILE A 214 -17.34 -3.22 -11.19
CA ILE A 214 -18.01 -1.96 -10.91
C ILE A 214 -19.36 -2.36 -10.29
N TRP A 215 -19.45 -2.34 -8.98
CA TRP A 215 -20.76 -2.33 -8.33
C TRP A 215 -21.39 -0.99 -8.64
N ALA A 216 -22.24 -1.00 -9.68
CA ALA A 216 -23.10 0.12 -10.00
C ALA A 216 -23.93 0.44 -8.76
N LEU A 217 -24.02 1.74 -8.45
CA LEU A 217 -25.01 2.33 -7.56
C LEU A 217 -26.36 1.64 -7.77
N GLN A 218 -26.84 0.93 -6.76
CA GLN A 218 -28.25 0.59 -6.71
C GLN A 218 -29.01 1.90 -6.49
N ASP A 219 -29.42 2.51 -7.59
CA ASP A 219 -30.51 3.46 -7.59
C ASP A 219 -31.74 2.70 -7.11
N GLU A 220 -32.13 2.91 -5.87
CA GLU A 220 -33.49 2.62 -5.45
C GLU A 220 -34.46 3.50 -6.28
N PHE A 221 -34.90 2.97 -7.38
CA PHE A 221 -36.06 3.47 -8.09
C PHE A 221 -37.25 3.23 -7.19
N VAL A 222 -37.68 4.26 -6.47
CA VAL A 222 -39.04 4.35 -5.94
C VAL A 222 -39.97 4.37 -7.15
N LYS A 223 -40.68 3.28 -7.37
CA LYS A 223 -41.81 3.25 -8.32
C LYS A 223 -42.96 4.06 -7.77
N PRO A 224 -43.73 4.75 -8.67
CA PRO A 224 -44.82 5.61 -8.33
C PRO A 224 -46.00 4.88 -7.69
#